data_806d81de00d676b3bd38f6f1f03f966d
#
_entry.id   806d81de00d676b3bd38f6f1f03f966d
#
_cell.length_a   1.000
_cell.length_b   1.000
_cell.length_c   1.000
_cell.angle_alpha   90.00
_cell.angle_beta   90.00
_cell.angle_gamma   90.00
#
_symmetry.space_group_name_H-M   'P 1'
#
loop_
_entity.id
_entity.type
_entity.pdbx_description
1 polymer ?
#
loop_
_entity_poly.entity_id
_entity_poly.type
_entity_poly.pdbx_seq_one_letter_code
_entity_poly.pdbx_strand_id
1 'polypeptide(L)'
;GTRFINGKADTELMKEMLDNAVATSGDLQLTIGVALTGDQIAALKSDIIWYVEQEVNGEKILVPQVYLSQATLENIKSPTTTISAQETLAINSSTLVNQGRLEGNTVYVNTDNLINKSVGELTAGITGTNIQIDAQNDILNIGAVISAKEDLVLTAGGTISNISTGVEIAEHDRLEGKER
;
A
#
# COMPACT_ATOMS: atom_id res chain seq x y z
N GLY A 1 -15.61 -10.17 5.78
CA GLY A 1 -14.24 -10.54 5.52
C GLY A 1 -14.06 -11.01 4.10
N THR A 2 -13.06 -10.53 3.41
CA THR A 2 -12.69 -10.97 2.08
C THR A 2 -12.19 -12.40 2.16
N ARG A 3 -12.81 -13.32 1.43
CA ARG A 3 -12.39 -14.73 1.30
C ARG A 3 -11.14 -14.93 0.43
N PHE A 4 -10.63 -13.86 -0.19
CA PHE A 4 -9.50 -13.95 -1.11
C PHE A 4 -8.54 -12.79 -0.83
N ILE A 5 -7.29 -13.12 -0.55
CA ILE A 5 -6.17 -12.18 -0.52
C ILE A 5 -5.33 -12.46 -1.77
N ASN A 6 -5.03 -11.44 -2.57
CA ASN A 6 -4.31 -11.57 -3.84
C ASN A 6 -4.93 -12.60 -4.82
N GLY A 7 -6.27 -12.75 -4.80
CA GLY A 7 -6.99 -13.69 -5.67
C GLY A 7 -6.89 -15.16 -5.28
N LYS A 8 -6.25 -15.48 -4.15
CA LYS A 8 -6.11 -16.86 -3.63
C LYS A 8 -7.15 -17.17 -2.56
N ALA A 9 -7.61 -18.41 -2.50
CA ALA A 9 -8.47 -18.89 -1.43
C ALA A 9 -7.68 -18.98 -0.10
N ASP A 10 -8.36 -18.80 1.03
CA ASP A 10 -7.74 -18.83 2.36
C ASP A 10 -6.92 -20.10 2.61
N THR A 11 -7.42 -21.25 2.16
CA THR A 11 -6.72 -22.54 2.29
C THR A 11 -5.46 -22.64 1.43
N GLU A 12 -5.47 -22.05 0.26
CA GLU A 12 -4.31 -22.00 -0.65
C GLU A 12 -3.25 -21.06 -0.10
N LEU A 13 -3.65 -19.89 0.42
CA LEU A 13 -2.78 -18.95 1.07
C LEU A 13 -2.14 -19.54 2.34
N MET A 14 -2.94 -20.22 3.17
CA MET A 14 -2.42 -20.92 4.35
C MET A 14 -1.36 -21.96 4.00
N LYS A 15 -1.65 -22.78 2.97
CA LYS A 15 -0.69 -23.79 2.50
C LYS A 15 0.62 -23.14 2.03
N GLU A 16 0.53 -22.09 1.23
CA GLU A 16 1.70 -21.36 0.74
C GLU A 16 2.54 -20.80 1.90
N MET A 17 1.90 -20.17 2.89
CA MET A 17 2.60 -19.62 4.05
C MET A 17 3.24 -20.71 4.92
N LEU A 18 2.67 -21.90 5.00
CA LEU A 18 3.28 -23.05 5.66
C LEU A 18 4.46 -23.60 4.86
N ASP A 19 4.33 -23.72 3.55
CA ASP A 19 5.42 -24.18 2.67
C ASP A 19 6.60 -23.19 2.71
N ASN A 20 6.32 -21.88 2.72
CA ASN A 20 7.33 -20.82 2.90
C ASN A 20 8.04 -20.95 4.25
N ALA A 21 7.31 -21.27 5.32
CA ALA A 21 7.90 -21.46 6.65
C ALA A 21 8.90 -22.61 6.66
N VAL A 22 8.56 -23.74 6.03
CA VAL A 22 9.48 -24.89 5.90
C VAL A 22 10.73 -24.50 5.09
N ALA A 23 10.54 -23.84 3.95
CA ALA A 23 11.64 -23.41 3.09
C ALA A 23 12.61 -22.43 3.80
N THR A 24 12.09 -21.56 4.67
CA THR A 24 12.87 -20.49 5.33
C THR A 24 13.45 -20.93 6.68
N SER A 25 12.89 -21.98 7.29
CA SER A 25 13.23 -22.39 8.67
C SER A 25 14.71 -22.70 8.89
N GLY A 26 15.37 -23.35 7.91
CA GLY A 26 16.79 -23.66 7.97
C GLY A 26 17.68 -22.42 7.88
N ASP A 27 17.39 -21.55 6.92
CA ASP A 27 18.19 -20.33 6.66
C ASP A 27 18.11 -19.34 7.82
N LEU A 28 16.95 -19.19 8.44
CA LEU A 28 16.73 -18.29 9.58
C LEU A 28 16.87 -18.98 10.94
N GLN A 29 17.25 -20.26 10.96
CA GLN A 29 17.43 -21.04 12.20
C GLN A 29 16.19 -20.98 13.12
N LEU A 30 14.99 -21.13 12.52
CA LEU A 30 13.75 -21.09 13.28
C LEU A 30 13.58 -22.35 14.12
N THR A 31 13.13 -22.19 15.36
CA THR A 31 12.86 -23.28 16.28
C THR A 31 11.36 -23.36 16.56
N ILE A 32 10.74 -24.52 16.34
CA ILE A 32 9.32 -24.73 16.65
C ILE A 32 9.07 -24.46 18.13
N GLY A 33 8.00 -23.76 18.41
CA GLY A 33 7.64 -23.33 19.75
C GLY A 33 8.22 -21.97 20.16
N VAL A 34 9.21 -21.45 19.43
CA VAL A 34 9.85 -20.17 19.72
C VAL A 34 9.35 -19.11 18.73
N ALA A 35 8.93 -17.96 19.26
CA ALA A 35 8.55 -16.81 18.44
C ALA A 35 9.78 -16.26 17.67
N LEU A 36 9.55 -15.74 16.45
CA LEU A 36 10.62 -15.13 15.68
C LEU A 36 11.12 -13.86 16.37
N THR A 37 12.44 -13.68 16.34
CA THR A 37 13.08 -12.42 16.75
C THR A 37 12.84 -11.30 15.74
N GLY A 38 13.08 -10.05 16.13
CA GLY A 38 12.98 -8.89 15.22
C GLY A 38 13.86 -9.03 13.97
N ASP A 39 15.09 -9.54 14.14
CA ASP A 39 16.03 -9.74 13.03
C ASP A 39 15.54 -10.85 12.07
N GLN A 40 15.00 -11.94 12.61
CA GLN A 40 14.42 -13.01 11.80
C GLN A 40 13.19 -12.51 11.03
N ILE A 41 12.32 -11.69 11.65
CA ILE A 41 11.17 -11.07 10.97
C ILE A 41 11.64 -10.13 9.87
N ALA A 42 12.63 -9.30 10.12
CA ALA A 42 13.20 -8.40 9.12
C ALA A 42 13.83 -9.12 7.92
N ALA A 43 14.35 -10.33 8.14
CA ALA A 43 14.97 -11.15 7.10
C ALA A 43 13.97 -12.00 6.30
N LEU A 44 12.68 -12.00 6.64
CA LEU A 44 11.65 -12.74 5.91
C LEU A 44 11.48 -12.21 4.49
N LYS A 45 11.65 -13.10 3.52
CA LYS A 45 11.42 -12.82 2.09
C LYS A 45 9.98 -13.06 1.65
N SER A 46 9.24 -13.87 2.42
CA SER A 46 7.84 -14.25 2.16
C SER A 46 7.09 -14.36 3.47
N ASP A 47 5.77 -14.24 3.41
CA ASP A 47 4.90 -14.42 4.57
C ASP A 47 4.91 -15.87 5.01
N ILE A 48 4.90 -16.11 6.30
CA ILE A 48 4.92 -17.44 6.88
C ILE A 48 3.90 -17.62 8.00
N ILE A 49 3.48 -18.86 8.22
CA ILE A 49 2.81 -19.29 9.44
C ILE A 49 3.80 -20.13 10.23
N TRP A 50 4.09 -19.71 11.47
CA TRP A 50 4.99 -20.42 12.37
C TRP A 50 4.29 -20.81 13.65
N TYR A 51 4.57 -22.00 14.17
CA TYR A 51 3.98 -22.46 15.42
C TYR A 51 4.82 -22.03 16.61
N VAL A 52 4.20 -21.26 17.52
CA VAL A 52 4.83 -20.79 18.76
C VAL A 52 4.15 -21.39 19.98
N GLU A 53 4.91 -21.66 21.03
CA GLU A 53 4.38 -22.13 22.30
C GLU A 53 3.71 -21.00 23.04
N GLN A 54 2.47 -21.22 23.44
CA GLN A 54 1.73 -20.31 24.32
C GLN A 54 1.13 -21.08 25.49
N GLU A 55 1.11 -20.46 26.65
CA GLU A 55 0.45 -21.00 27.84
C GLU A 55 -1.03 -20.62 27.83
N VAL A 56 -1.88 -21.64 27.77
CA VAL A 56 -3.35 -21.46 27.81
C VAL A 56 -3.88 -22.34 28.95
N ASN A 57 -4.49 -21.72 29.94
CA ASN A 57 -5.02 -22.40 31.13
C ASN A 57 -4.00 -23.26 31.90
N GLY A 58 -2.71 -22.85 31.90
CA GLY A 58 -1.63 -23.58 32.56
C GLY A 58 -1.01 -24.71 31.73
N GLU A 59 -1.48 -24.93 30.51
CA GLU A 59 -0.90 -25.90 29.56
C GLU A 59 -0.17 -25.19 28.42
N LYS A 60 0.98 -25.74 28.03
CA LYS A 60 1.76 -25.25 26.90
C LYS A 60 1.26 -25.89 25.62
N ILE A 61 0.74 -25.07 24.72
CA ILE A 61 0.23 -25.52 23.44
C ILE A 61 0.92 -24.77 22.28
N LEU A 62 1.06 -25.43 21.14
CA LEU A 62 1.54 -24.80 19.92
C LEU A 62 0.37 -24.10 19.19
N VAL A 63 0.51 -22.80 19.01
CA VAL A 63 -0.48 -22.00 18.27
C VAL A 63 0.14 -21.45 16.99
N PRO A 64 -0.61 -21.43 15.87
CA PRO A 64 -0.12 -20.83 14.64
C PRO A 64 -0.09 -19.31 14.77
N GLN A 65 1.04 -18.71 14.42
CA GLN A 65 1.22 -17.27 14.34
C GLN A 65 1.63 -16.86 12.94
N VAL A 66 1.00 -15.82 12.41
CA VAL A 66 1.31 -15.26 11.10
C VAL A 66 2.43 -14.23 11.25
N TYR A 67 3.45 -14.34 10.42
CA TYR A 67 4.51 -13.35 10.27
C TYR A 67 4.54 -12.86 8.83
N LEU A 68 4.44 -11.54 8.67
CA LEU A 68 4.43 -10.89 7.37
C LEU A 68 5.84 -10.44 6.99
N SER A 69 6.20 -10.63 5.74
CA SER A 69 7.44 -10.13 5.17
C SER A 69 7.41 -8.60 5.02
N GLN A 70 8.58 -7.98 4.94
CA GLN A 70 8.69 -6.55 4.73
C GLN A 70 7.98 -6.10 3.44
N ALA A 71 8.08 -6.88 2.37
CA ALA A 71 7.40 -6.59 1.11
C ALA A 71 5.87 -6.56 1.27
N THR A 72 5.30 -7.49 2.05
CA THR A 72 3.86 -7.49 2.35
C THR A 72 3.48 -6.30 3.22
N LEU A 73 4.27 -5.97 4.23
CA LEU A 73 4.03 -4.80 5.08
C LEU A 73 4.07 -3.49 4.28
N GLU A 74 4.99 -3.36 3.34
CA GLU A 74 5.05 -2.20 2.44
C GLU A 74 3.83 -2.12 1.52
N ASN A 75 3.37 -3.25 1.00
CA ASN A 75 2.15 -3.32 0.20
C ASN A 75 0.89 -2.99 1.02
N ILE A 76 0.83 -3.37 2.29
CA ILE A 76 -0.27 -3.03 3.20
C ILE A 76 -0.27 -1.52 3.52
N LYS A 77 0.90 -0.88 3.55
CA LYS A 77 1.01 0.59 3.71
C LYS A 77 0.59 1.36 2.46
N SER A 78 0.51 0.71 1.29
CA SER A 78 -0.06 1.31 0.08
C SER A 78 -1.57 1.49 0.24
N PRO A 79 -2.21 2.48 -0.43
CA PRO A 79 -3.64 2.69 -0.31
C PRO A 79 -4.38 1.40 -0.64
N THR A 80 -5.08 0.88 0.36
CA THR A 80 -5.75 -0.43 0.29
C THR A 80 -6.97 -0.43 -0.64
N THR A 81 -7.46 0.75 -1.01
CA THR A 81 -8.59 0.91 -1.91
C THR A 81 -8.07 1.14 -3.33
N THR A 82 -8.19 0.13 -4.17
CA THR A 82 -7.81 0.21 -5.58
C THR A 82 -9.01 -0.16 -6.46
N ILE A 83 -9.27 0.67 -7.47
CA ILE A 83 -10.15 0.35 -8.59
C ILE A 83 -9.23 0.18 -9.79
N SER A 84 -9.18 -1.01 -10.36
CA SER A 84 -8.32 -1.30 -11.50
C SER A 84 -9.06 -1.98 -12.64
N ALA A 85 -8.66 -1.64 -13.86
CA ALA A 85 -9.11 -2.29 -15.08
C ALA A 85 -7.89 -2.69 -15.92
N GLN A 86 -7.91 -3.88 -16.52
CA GLN A 86 -6.81 -4.31 -17.38
C GLN A 86 -6.67 -3.45 -18.62
N GLU A 87 -7.80 -3.04 -19.22
CA GLU A 87 -7.84 -2.23 -20.44
C GLU A 87 -8.21 -0.79 -20.11
N THR A 88 -9.48 -0.51 -19.92
CA THR A 88 -9.99 0.85 -19.75
C THR A 88 -10.75 1.01 -18.46
N LEU A 89 -10.33 1.97 -17.65
CA LEU A 89 -11.08 2.49 -16.51
C LEU A 89 -11.75 3.81 -16.95
N ALA A 90 -13.07 3.81 -17.05
CA ALA A 90 -13.83 5.02 -17.38
C ALA A 90 -14.71 5.43 -16.20
N ILE A 91 -14.60 6.68 -15.77
CA ILE A 91 -15.36 7.24 -14.65
C ILE A 91 -16.09 8.50 -15.13
N ASN A 92 -17.41 8.52 -14.92
CA ASN A 92 -18.26 9.69 -15.14
C ASN A 92 -18.96 10.04 -13.83
N SER A 93 -18.81 11.28 -13.38
CA SER A 93 -19.41 11.74 -12.11
C SER A 93 -19.54 13.27 -12.09
N SER A 94 -20.39 13.81 -11.22
CA SER A 94 -20.35 15.25 -10.95
C SER A 94 -19.16 15.65 -10.07
N THR A 95 -18.77 14.80 -9.13
CA THR A 95 -17.56 15.02 -8.32
C THR A 95 -16.85 13.69 -8.10
N LEU A 96 -15.56 13.64 -8.43
CA LEU A 96 -14.69 12.51 -8.13
C LEU A 96 -13.72 12.89 -7.01
N VAL A 97 -13.87 12.22 -5.87
CA VAL A 97 -12.89 12.31 -4.78
C VAL A 97 -12.13 10.99 -4.72
N ASN A 98 -10.85 11.00 -5.10
CA ASN A 98 -9.98 9.85 -5.01
C ASN A 98 -9.02 9.99 -3.84
N GLN A 99 -9.08 9.04 -2.91
CA GLN A 99 -8.15 8.89 -1.78
C GLN A 99 -7.44 7.54 -1.80
N GLY A 100 -7.63 6.77 -2.88
CA GLY A 100 -7.04 5.47 -3.13
C GLY A 100 -6.28 5.44 -4.44
N ARG A 101 -6.30 4.31 -5.13
CA ARG A 101 -5.65 4.13 -6.43
C ARG A 101 -6.70 3.84 -7.52
N LEU A 102 -6.57 4.55 -8.63
CA LEU A 102 -7.30 4.30 -9.86
C LEU A 102 -6.27 3.88 -10.91
N GLU A 103 -6.43 2.70 -11.50
CA GLU A 103 -5.45 2.12 -12.40
C GLU A 103 -6.10 1.52 -13.64
N GLY A 104 -5.47 1.73 -14.79
CA GLY A 104 -5.90 1.14 -16.05
C GLY A 104 -4.81 1.26 -17.11
N ASN A 105 -4.87 0.43 -18.17
CA ASN A 105 -4.04 0.72 -19.33
C ASN A 105 -4.43 2.09 -19.90
N THR A 106 -5.72 2.33 -20.05
CA THR A 106 -6.26 3.66 -20.34
C THR A 106 -7.19 4.10 -19.20
N VAL A 107 -7.04 5.33 -18.71
CA VAL A 107 -7.92 5.91 -17.69
C VAL A 107 -8.61 7.14 -18.26
N TYR A 108 -9.93 7.11 -18.33
CA TYR A 108 -10.77 8.25 -18.69
C TYR A 108 -11.59 8.72 -17.48
N VAL A 109 -11.45 10.00 -17.14
CA VAL A 109 -12.25 10.63 -16.10
C VAL A 109 -12.96 11.83 -16.72
N ASN A 110 -14.30 11.84 -16.64
CA ASN A 110 -15.14 12.99 -16.99
C ASN A 110 -15.93 13.39 -15.75
N THR A 111 -15.73 14.61 -15.25
CA THR A 111 -16.32 15.05 -13.98
C THR A 111 -16.51 16.57 -13.98
N ASP A 112 -17.35 17.11 -13.07
CA ASP A 112 -17.37 18.55 -12.86
C ASP A 112 -16.16 18.99 -12.02
N ASN A 113 -15.82 18.20 -10.98
CA ASN A 113 -14.66 18.47 -10.13
C ASN A 113 -13.89 17.18 -9.82
N LEU A 114 -12.55 17.22 -9.93
CA LEU A 114 -11.67 16.16 -9.46
C LEU A 114 -10.91 16.63 -8.23
N ILE A 115 -10.94 15.81 -7.16
CA ILE A 115 -10.09 15.93 -5.99
C ILE A 115 -9.31 14.63 -5.82
N ASN A 116 -8.04 14.62 -6.19
CA ASN A 116 -7.12 13.50 -5.97
C ASN A 116 -6.24 13.84 -4.77
N LYS A 117 -6.46 13.19 -3.62
CA LYS A 117 -5.89 13.61 -2.35
C LYS A 117 -5.37 12.43 -1.53
N SER A 118 -4.10 12.48 -1.15
CA SER A 118 -3.51 11.56 -0.17
C SER A 118 -4.03 11.83 1.24
N VAL A 119 -4.14 10.78 2.05
CA VAL A 119 -4.61 10.86 3.45
C VAL A 119 -3.64 10.12 4.35
N GLY A 120 -3.07 10.83 5.31
CA GLY A 120 -2.03 10.30 6.18
C GLY A 120 -0.78 9.89 5.39
N GLU A 121 -0.28 8.70 5.64
CA GLU A 121 0.88 8.13 4.93
C GLU A 121 0.51 7.45 3.60
N LEU A 122 -0.79 7.34 3.30
CA LEU A 122 -1.29 6.69 2.10
C LEU A 122 -1.29 7.65 0.91
N THR A 123 -0.56 7.29 -0.14
CA THR A 123 -0.50 8.08 -1.36
C THR A 123 -1.61 7.67 -2.33
N ALA A 124 -2.54 8.58 -2.56
CA ALA A 124 -3.55 8.40 -3.59
C ALA A 124 -2.91 8.52 -4.99
N GLY A 125 -3.46 7.81 -5.97
CA GLY A 125 -2.94 7.82 -7.32
C GLY A 125 -3.97 7.57 -8.40
N ILE A 126 -3.72 8.18 -9.56
CA ILE A 126 -4.36 7.86 -10.83
C ILE A 126 -3.24 7.48 -11.78
N THR A 127 -3.17 6.22 -12.21
CA THR A 127 -2.03 5.70 -12.97
C THR A 127 -2.48 4.89 -14.18
N GLY A 128 -1.75 5.02 -15.29
CA GLY A 128 -2.07 4.32 -16.51
C GLY A 128 -0.96 4.41 -17.56
N THR A 129 -1.18 3.80 -18.71
CA THR A 129 -0.36 4.05 -19.91
C THR A 129 -0.80 5.37 -20.52
N ASN A 130 -2.12 5.53 -20.72
CA ASN A 130 -2.72 6.76 -21.22
C ASN A 130 -3.76 7.25 -20.22
N ILE A 131 -3.72 8.54 -19.88
CA ILE A 131 -4.67 9.15 -18.95
C ILE A 131 -5.27 10.39 -19.61
N GLN A 132 -6.61 10.47 -19.61
CA GLN A 132 -7.34 11.67 -19.96
C GLN A 132 -8.32 12.03 -18.85
N ILE A 133 -8.22 13.24 -18.35
CA ILE A 133 -9.09 13.79 -17.31
C ILE A 133 -9.67 15.09 -17.82
N ASP A 134 -10.98 15.11 -17.96
CA ASP A 134 -11.76 16.29 -18.37
C ASP A 134 -12.65 16.72 -17.20
N ALA A 135 -12.36 17.88 -16.61
CA ALA A 135 -13.15 18.48 -15.56
C ALA A 135 -13.86 19.75 -16.09
N GLN A 136 -15.16 19.90 -15.79
CA GLN A 136 -15.87 21.13 -16.17
C GLN A 136 -15.38 22.35 -15.36
N ASN A 137 -15.01 22.14 -14.09
CA ASN A 137 -14.49 23.16 -13.20
C ASN A 137 -13.02 22.91 -12.87
N ASP A 138 -12.72 22.24 -11.75
CA ASP A 138 -11.39 22.19 -11.17
C ASP A 138 -10.80 20.78 -11.12
N ILE A 139 -9.48 20.69 -11.29
CA ILE A 139 -8.66 19.52 -10.98
C ILE A 139 -7.73 19.89 -9.82
N LEU A 140 -7.92 19.25 -8.67
CA LEU A 140 -7.13 19.46 -7.46
C LEU A 140 -6.37 18.19 -7.08
N ASN A 141 -5.05 18.21 -7.21
CA ASN A 141 -4.17 17.12 -6.82
C ASN A 141 -3.38 17.52 -5.56
N ILE A 142 -3.63 16.86 -4.42
CA ILE A 142 -3.07 17.22 -3.11
C ILE A 142 -2.24 16.06 -2.56
N GLY A 143 -0.92 16.19 -2.55
CA GLY A 143 0.00 15.16 -2.05
C GLY A 143 -0.18 13.80 -2.74
N ALA A 144 -0.83 13.78 -3.90
CA ALA A 144 -1.22 12.60 -4.63
C ALA A 144 -0.50 12.54 -5.99
N VAL A 145 -0.59 11.39 -6.67
CA VAL A 145 0.08 11.15 -7.95
C VAL A 145 -0.95 11.06 -9.08
N ILE A 146 -0.68 11.73 -10.20
CA ILE A 146 -1.31 11.46 -11.49
C ILE A 146 -0.14 11.17 -12.44
N SER A 147 -0.06 9.94 -12.97
CA SER A 147 1.10 9.50 -13.75
C SER A 147 0.70 8.60 -14.89
N ALA A 148 1.03 9.00 -16.09
CA ALA A 148 0.91 8.19 -17.30
C ALA A 148 2.29 7.75 -17.79
N LYS A 149 2.35 6.59 -18.43
CA LYS A 149 3.59 6.09 -19.07
C LYS A 149 3.83 6.72 -20.44
N GLU A 150 2.77 7.06 -21.16
CA GLU A 150 2.78 7.66 -22.49
C GLU A 150 2.09 9.03 -22.46
N ASP A 151 0.76 9.08 -22.56
CA ASP A 151 0.04 10.33 -22.70
C ASP A 151 -0.73 10.71 -21.44
N LEU A 152 -0.52 11.93 -20.95
CA LEU A 152 -1.27 12.56 -19.88
C LEU A 152 -1.96 13.83 -20.37
N VAL A 153 -3.26 13.80 -20.45
CA VAL A 153 -4.09 14.96 -20.85
C VAL A 153 -4.98 15.36 -19.66
N LEU A 154 -4.81 16.59 -19.20
CA LEU A 154 -5.63 17.19 -18.15
C LEU A 154 -6.31 18.44 -18.70
N THR A 155 -7.63 18.46 -18.70
CA THR A 155 -8.44 19.61 -19.14
C THR A 155 -9.33 20.05 -17.99
N ALA A 156 -9.33 21.35 -17.69
CA ALA A 156 -10.24 21.93 -16.70
C ALA A 156 -10.82 23.23 -17.24
N GLY A 157 -12.11 23.46 -17.02
CA GLY A 157 -12.75 24.74 -17.31
C GLY A 157 -12.36 25.85 -16.33
N GLY A 158 -11.96 25.48 -15.12
CA GLY A 158 -11.44 26.35 -14.07
C GLY A 158 -9.92 26.18 -13.87
N THR A 159 -9.50 25.68 -12.71
CA THR A 159 -8.10 25.57 -12.35
C THR A 159 -7.58 24.12 -12.34
N ILE A 160 -6.30 23.95 -12.65
CA ILE A 160 -5.54 22.73 -12.39
C ILE A 160 -4.51 23.07 -11.31
N SER A 161 -4.70 22.52 -10.10
CA SER A 161 -3.83 22.76 -8.96
C SER A 161 -3.12 21.48 -8.53
N ASN A 162 -1.80 21.53 -8.45
CA ASN A 162 -0.98 20.45 -7.90
C ASN A 162 -0.27 20.95 -6.64
N ILE A 163 -0.71 20.44 -5.47
CA ILE A 163 -0.25 20.90 -4.16
C ILE A 163 0.57 19.79 -3.53
N SER A 164 1.83 20.07 -3.22
CA SER A 164 2.67 19.16 -2.43
C SER A 164 2.33 19.30 -0.94
N THR A 165 2.07 18.18 -0.28
CA THR A 165 2.02 18.15 1.19
C THR A 165 3.45 17.95 1.69
N GLY A 166 4.14 19.03 2.02
CA GLY A 166 5.46 18.97 2.64
C GLY A 166 5.35 18.41 4.08
N VAL A 167 6.25 17.50 4.44
CA VAL A 167 6.55 17.23 5.84
C VAL A 167 7.38 18.42 6.32
N GLU A 168 6.91 19.19 7.30
CA GLU A 168 7.79 20.10 8.03
C GLU A 168 8.87 19.24 8.71
N ILE A 169 10.07 19.25 8.14
CA ILE A 169 11.24 18.76 8.85
C ILE A 169 11.54 19.84 9.89
N ALA A 170 11.23 19.56 11.15
CA ALA A 170 11.65 20.41 12.26
C ALA A 170 13.17 20.59 12.13
N GLU A 171 13.62 21.83 11.92
CA GLU A 171 15.04 22.18 11.96
C GLU A 171 15.58 21.68 13.30
N HIS A 172 16.48 20.72 13.26
CA HIS A 172 17.25 20.36 14.43
C HIS A 172 18.11 21.55 14.78
N ASP A 173 17.81 22.19 15.90
CA ASP A 173 18.62 23.24 16.52
C ASP A 173 20.07 22.77 16.55
N ARG A 174 20.88 23.40 15.73
CA ARG A 174 22.31 23.20 15.69
C ARG A 174 22.86 23.81 16.98
N LEU A 175 23.13 22.94 17.96
CA LEU A 175 23.84 23.36 19.16
C LEU A 175 25.19 23.94 18.73
N GLU A 176 25.30 25.26 18.77
CA GLU A 176 26.58 25.92 18.65
C GLU A 176 27.45 25.53 19.84
N GLY A 177 28.48 24.75 19.54
CA GLY A 177 29.53 24.45 20.49
C GLY A 177 30.24 25.73 20.89
N LYS A 178 30.06 26.16 22.14
CA LYS A 178 30.96 27.13 22.76
C LYS A 178 32.28 26.45 23.04
N GLU A 179 33.27 26.80 22.24
CA GLU A 179 34.67 26.59 22.61
C GLU A 179 35.02 27.52 23.81
N ARG A 180 35.62 26.91 24.78
CA ARG A 180 36.53 27.55 25.75
C ARG A 180 37.70 26.63 26.03
#